data_485e3224849f8a61640e99cafb740d4d
#
_entry.id   485e3224849f8a61640e99cafb740d4d
#
_cell.length_a   1.000
_cell.length_b   1.000
_cell.length_c   1.000
_cell.angle_alpha   90.00
_cell.angle_beta   90.00
_cell.angle_gamma   90.00
#
_symmetry.space_group_name_H-M   'P 1'
#
loop_
_entity.id
_entity.type
_entity.pdbx_description
1 polymer ?
#
loop_
_entity_poly.entity_id
_entity_poly.type
_entity_poly.pdbx_seq_one_letter_code
_entity_poly.pdbx_strand_id
1 'polypeptide(L)'
;RTCSPEEFGGLNNSVIETTQKTFGVTTCFRGQFGNSGWDYEAALSYSQYKAKISWPQIVSAKGNALFLGPQTGTFSYTDVNGNDVTLPSYNPDLDRLYTPLTRAEYDSIAARTVYHPTSETATVSATVSKADLFTLPGGDAGFAGTVEFGRQAYDLNPDPLATQYHYYSWKDSDGHGSRNRWAAAGELRLPLHDTFNLSAAARYDQYRYSGNSIGKATWSTGLEWRPIDTLLLRGSYGTAF
;
A
#
# COMPACT_ATOMS: atom_id res chain seq x y z
N ARG A 1 -2.91 -30.71 -15.85
CA ARG A 1 -3.19 -31.52 -14.67
C ARG A 1 -2.66 -30.83 -13.42
N THR A 2 -3.17 -31.20 -12.25
CA THR A 2 -2.58 -30.86 -10.95
C THR A 2 -1.66 -31.99 -10.50
N CYS A 3 -0.53 -31.63 -9.88
CA CYS A 3 0.36 -32.62 -9.24
C CYS A 3 -0.12 -32.93 -7.82
N SER A 4 0.06 -34.16 -7.38
CA SER A 4 -0.30 -34.59 -6.02
C SER A 4 0.80 -34.27 -5.00
N PRO A 5 0.51 -34.27 -3.69
CA PRO A 5 1.52 -34.08 -2.65
C PRO A 5 2.66 -35.09 -2.73
N GLU A 6 2.39 -36.33 -3.14
CA GLU A 6 3.39 -37.38 -3.31
C GLU A 6 4.37 -37.05 -4.44
N GLU A 7 3.88 -36.45 -5.54
CA GLU A 7 4.70 -36.03 -6.66
C GLU A 7 5.65 -34.87 -6.26
N PHE A 8 5.23 -33.97 -5.38
CA PHE A 8 6.10 -32.91 -4.81
C PHE A 8 7.12 -33.45 -3.80
N GLY A 9 6.97 -34.70 -3.32
CA GLY A 9 7.73 -35.23 -2.21
C GLY A 9 7.26 -34.72 -0.83
N GLY A 10 5.96 -34.44 -0.70
CA GLY A 10 5.28 -34.02 0.51
C GLY A 10 4.79 -32.56 0.46
N LEU A 11 3.79 -32.25 1.30
CA LEU A 11 3.13 -30.96 1.36
C LEU A 11 4.11 -29.79 1.62
N ASN A 12 5.17 -30.01 2.39
CA ASN A 12 6.15 -28.96 2.72
C ASN A 12 6.88 -28.40 1.49
N ASN A 13 6.94 -29.14 0.39
CA ASN A 13 7.58 -28.70 -0.84
C ASN A 13 6.67 -27.84 -1.73
N SER A 14 5.36 -27.85 -1.44
CA SER A 14 4.36 -27.04 -2.17
C SER A 14 3.97 -25.74 -1.46
N VAL A 15 4.56 -25.44 -0.31
CA VAL A 15 4.22 -24.25 0.47
C VAL A 15 4.84 -22.98 -0.08
N ILE A 16 4.10 -21.89 0.06
CA ILE A 16 4.62 -20.55 -0.12
C ILE A 16 5.34 -20.15 1.16
N GLU A 17 6.59 -19.77 1.03
CA GLU A 17 7.39 -19.29 2.15
C GLU A 17 7.46 -17.77 2.13
N THR A 18 7.11 -17.14 3.23
CA THR A 18 7.16 -15.68 3.36
C THR A 18 7.96 -15.30 4.59
N THR A 19 9.02 -14.53 4.39
CA THR A 19 9.78 -13.87 5.45
C THR A 19 9.53 -12.38 5.36
N GLN A 20 9.12 -11.76 6.47
CA GLN A 20 8.82 -10.33 6.53
C GLN A 20 9.71 -9.67 7.59
N LYS A 21 10.18 -8.46 7.28
CA LYS A 21 10.93 -7.62 8.20
C LYS A 21 10.35 -6.21 8.16
N THR A 22 10.01 -5.69 9.32
CA THR A 22 9.54 -4.32 9.49
C THR A 22 10.47 -3.59 10.44
N PHE A 23 10.86 -2.39 10.03
CA PHE A 23 11.61 -1.46 10.87
C PHE A 23 10.82 -0.15 10.94
N GLY A 24 10.76 0.44 12.12
CA GLY A 24 10.15 1.75 12.31
C GLY A 24 10.83 2.52 13.42
N VAL A 25 10.97 3.83 13.22
CA VAL A 25 11.44 4.76 14.22
C VAL A 25 10.59 6.02 14.18
N THR A 26 10.20 6.50 15.36
CA THR A 26 9.54 7.79 15.51
C THR A 26 10.23 8.54 16.65
N THR A 27 10.54 9.81 16.42
CA THR A 27 11.06 10.71 17.43
C THR A 27 10.29 12.01 17.38
N CYS A 28 10.12 12.65 18.53
CA CYS A 28 9.47 13.95 18.61
C CYS A 28 10.19 14.85 19.62
N PHE A 29 10.11 16.15 19.35
CA PHE A 29 10.52 17.22 20.25
C PHE A 29 9.31 18.07 20.52
N ARG A 30 9.03 18.34 21.80
CA ARG A 30 7.93 19.19 22.24
C ARG A 30 8.39 20.14 23.31
N GLY A 31 7.79 21.30 23.37
CA GLY A 31 8.10 22.32 24.36
C GLY A 31 7.24 23.56 24.18
N GLN A 32 7.65 24.64 24.88
CA GLN A 32 7.01 25.95 24.77
C GLN A 32 8.03 26.99 24.27
N PHE A 33 7.54 27.97 23.51
CA PHE A 33 8.36 29.09 23.07
C PHE A 33 8.49 30.13 24.22
N GLY A 34 9.45 29.91 25.11
CA GLY A 34 9.67 30.78 26.27
C GLY A 34 8.40 30.91 27.11
N ASN A 35 8.04 32.15 27.49
CA ASN A 35 6.84 32.45 28.26
C ASN A 35 5.66 32.93 27.37
N SER A 36 5.65 32.59 26.09
CA SER A 36 4.66 33.12 25.14
C SER A 36 3.30 32.42 25.19
N GLY A 37 3.19 31.28 25.92
CA GLY A 37 2.00 30.43 25.94
C GLY A 37 1.81 29.61 24.68
N TRP A 38 2.75 29.63 23.71
CA TRP A 38 2.74 28.78 22.54
C TRP A 38 3.46 27.47 22.83
N ASP A 39 2.75 26.37 22.60
CA ASP A 39 3.33 25.03 22.58
C ASP A 39 3.78 24.66 21.16
N TYR A 40 4.82 23.86 21.06
CA TYR A 40 5.24 23.26 19.79
C TYR A 40 5.54 21.78 19.93
N GLU A 41 5.30 21.06 18.82
CA GLU A 41 5.73 19.69 18.65
C GLU A 41 6.28 19.52 17.23
N ALA A 42 7.46 18.93 17.11
CA ALA A 42 8.04 18.52 15.85
C ALA A 42 8.31 17.01 15.88
N ALA A 43 7.84 16.27 14.90
CA ALA A 43 7.98 14.83 14.83
C ALA A 43 8.62 14.38 13.51
N LEU A 44 9.43 13.34 13.60
CA LEU A 44 9.99 12.59 12.48
C LEU A 44 9.59 11.13 12.64
N SER A 45 9.04 10.53 11.59
CA SER A 45 8.73 9.11 11.54
C SER A 45 9.28 8.51 10.25
N TYR A 46 9.91 7.34 10.37
CA TYR A 46 10.34 6.52 9.26
C TYR A 46 9.92 5.09 9.50
N SER A 47 9.38 4.43 8.48
CA SER A 47 9.10 3.01 8.51
C SER A 47 9.48 2.36 7.18
N GLN A 48 9.98 1.12 7.26
CA GLN A 48 10.32 0.31 6.12
C GLN A 48 9.80 -1.11 6.33
N TYR A 49 9.18 -1.65 5.29
CA TYR A 49 8.77 -3.04 5.17
C TYR A 49 9.57 -3.69 4.04
N LYS A 50 10.09 -4.89 4.30
CA LYS A 50 10.74 -5.76 3.33
C LYS A 50 10.20 -7.16 3.47
N ALA A 51 9.90 -7.81 2.34
CA ALA A 51 9.56 -9.22 2.36
C ALA A 51 10.41 -10.01 1.37
N LYS A 52 10.53 -11.30 1.64
CA LYS A 52 10.98 -12.32 0.69
C LYS A 52 9.86 -13.35 0.62
N ILE A 53 9.28 -13.51 -0.56
CA ILE A 53 8.21 -14.47 -0.82
C ILE A 53 8.71 -15.46 -1.86
N SER A 54 8.66 -16.74 -1.53
CA SER A 54 9.12 -17.82 -2.40
C SER A 54 7.98 -18.76 -2.72
N TRP A 55 7.66 -18.93 -4.00
CA TRP A 55 6.58 -19.78 -4.49
C TRP A 55 7.12 -20.93 -5.34
N PRO A 56 6.65 -22.16 -5.11
CA PRO A 56 6.95 -23.27 -6.02
C PRO A 56 6.20 -23.05 -7.35
N GLN A 57 6.92 -23.27 -8.45
CA GLN A 57 6.42 -23.09 -9.81
C GLN A 57 6.94 -24.20 -10.72
N ILE A 58 6.31 -24.36 -11.88
CA ILE A 58 6.78 -25.23 -12.95
C ILE A 58 7.31 -24.36 -14.09
N VAL A 59 8.50 -24.66 -14.57
CA VAL A 59 9.09 -23.98 -15.75
C VAL A 59 8.32 -24.40 -16.99
N SER A 60 7.69 -23.45 -17.70
CA SER A 60 6.77 -23.71 -18.82
C SER A 60 7.39 -24.60 -19.89
N ALA A 61 8.58 -24.26 -20.37
CA ALA A 61 9.23 -25.02 -21.44
C ALA A 61 9.53 -26.47 -21.02
N LYS A 62 9.98 -26.68 -19.77
CA LYS A 62 10.28 -28.01 -19.24
C LYS A 62 9.00 -28.83 -19.00
N GLY A 63 7.96 -28.19 -18.45
CA GLY A 63 6.66 -28.83 -18.26
C GLY A 63 6.04 -29.24 -19.59
N ASN A 64 6.07 -28.36 -20.57
CA ASN A 64 5.59 -28.67 -21.90
C ASN A 64 6.36 -29.83 -22.56
N ALA A 65 7.70 -29.82 -22.48
CA ALA A 65 8.52 -30.90 -23.00
C ALA A 65 8.21 -32.25 -22.35
N LEU A 66 7.96 -32.25 -21.01
CA LEU A 66 7.65 -33.48 -20.27
C LEU A 66 6.25 -34.05 -20.60
N PHE A 67 5.23 -33.19 -20.69
CA PHE A 67 3.84 -33.61 -20.82
C PHE A 67 3.30 -33.63 -22.26
N LEU A 68 3.82 -32.73 -23.11
CA LEU A 68 3.34 -32.57 -24.50
C LEU A 68 4.31 -33.15 -25.54
N GLY A 69 5.52 -33.50 -25.13
CA GLY A 69 6.58 -33.93 -26.03
C GLY A 69 7.14 -32.77 -26.90
N PRO A 70 7.84 -33.08 -27.97
CA PRO A 70 8.40 -32.08 -28.87
C PRO A 70 7.29 -31.32 -29.59
N GLN A 71 7.54 -30.04 -29.84
CA GLN A 71 6.67 -29.22 -30.67
C GLN A 71 6.64 -29.78 -32.10
N THR A 72 5.44 -29.99 -32.66
CA THR A 72 5.24 -30.55 -33.99
C THR A 72 4.97 -29.50 -35.06
N GLY A 73 4.62 -28.27 -34.64
CA GLY A 73 4.30 -27.17 -35.55
C GLY A 73 3.74 -25.97 -34.82
N THR A 74 3.02 -25.14 -35.55
CA THR A 74 2.28 -23.99 -35.02
C THR A 74 0.87 -23.97 -35.56
N PHE A 75 -0.06 -23.42 -34.80
CA PHE A 75 -1.42 -23.13 -35.16
C PHE A 75 -1.69 -21.64 -34.99
N SER A 76 -2.22 -20.98 -36.02
CA SER A 76 -2.56 -19.57 -35.97
C SER A 76 -4.06 -19.35 -36.11
N TYR A 77 -4.58 -18.38 -35.34
CA TYR A 77 -5.97 -17.95 -35.44
C TYR A 77 -6.07 -16.46 -35.12
N THR A 78 -7.15 -15.83 -35.54
CA THR A 78 -7.46 -14.45 -35.16
C THR A 78 -8.37 -14.47 -33.93
N ASP A 79 -7.98 -13.78 -32.87
CA ASP A 79 -8.75 -13.67 -31.62
C ASP A 79 -10.00 -12.78 -31.78
N VAL A 80 -10.84 -12.72 -30.75
CA VAL A 80 -12.08 -11.91 -30.73
C VAL A 80 -11.85 -10.41 -30.86
N ASN A 81 -10.62 -9.95 -30.67
CA ASN A 81 -10.21 -8.55 -30.77
C ASN A 81 -9.57 -8.24 -32.14
N GLY A 82 -9.50 -9.23 -33.03
CA GLY A 82 -8.91 -9.08 -34.36
C GLY A 82 -7.38 -9.23 -34.39
N ASN A 83 -6.74 -9.75 -33.34
CA ASN A 83 -5.29 -9.98 -33.31
C ASN A 83 -4.98 -11.41 -33.82
N ASP A 84 -3.94 -11.52 -34.62
CA ASP A 84 -3.42 -12.84 -35.04
C ASP A 84 -2.58 -13.43 -33.92
N VAL A 85 -3.00 -14.60 -33.43
CA VAL A 85 -2.37 -15.36 -32.36
C VAL A 85 -1.79 -16.64 -32.94
N THR A 86 -0.50 -16.89 -32.71
CA THR A 86 0.17 -18.12 -33.11
C THR A 86 0.56 -18.92 -31.87
N LEU A 87 0.07 -20.14 -31.79
CA LEU A 87 0.32 -21.08 -30.71
C LEU A 87 1.14 -22.28 -31.18
N PRO A 88 2.01 -22.83 -30.35
CA PRO A 88 2.71 -24.08 -30.66
C PRO A 88 1.71 -25.26 -30.66
N SER A 89 1.87 -26.19 -31.59
CA SER A 89 1.12 -27.45 -31.65
C SER A 89 1.99 -28.62 -31.22
N TYR A 90 1.36 -29.60 -30.57
CA TYR A 90 2.01 -30.76 -29.96
C TYR A 90 1.19 -32.02 -30.28
N ASN A 91 1.81 -33.19 -30.15
CA ASN A 91 1.13 -34.47 -30.18
C ASN A 91 1.36 -35.15 -28.80
N PRO A 92 0.56 -34.82 -27.79
CA PRO A 92 0.80 -35.26 -26.43
C PRO A 92 0.56 -36.76 -26.26
N ASP A 93 1.42 -37.38 -25.46
CA ASP A 93 1.21 -38.72 -24.92
C ASP A 93 0.22 -38.63 -23.75
N LEU A 94 -1.00 -39.13 -23.95
CA LEU A 94 -2.05 -39.08 -22.92
C LEU A 94 -1.71 -39.97 -21.70
N ASP A 95 -1.02 -41.09 -21.92
CA ASP A 95 -0.60 -41.96 -20.82
C ASP A 95 0.40 -41.21 -19.94
N ARG A 96 1.32 -40.46 -20.55
CA ARG A 96 2.24 -39.59 -19.81
C ARG A 96 1.53 -38.50 -19.02
N LEU A 97 0.49 -37.91 -19.60
CA LEU A 97 -0.27 -36.83 -18.93
C LEU A 97 -0.97 -37.31 -17.65
N TYR A 98 -1.44 -38.56 -17.63
CA TYR A 98 -2.17 -39.14 -16.48
C TYR A 98 -1.30 -39.96 -15.52
N THR A 99 -0.10 -40.36 -15.92
CA THR A 99 0.84 -41.08 -15.06
C THR A 99 1.41 -40.15 -14.01
N PRO A 100 1.38 -40.51 -12.71
CA PRO A 100 2.01 -39.75 -11.64
C PRO A 100 3.51 -39.52 -11.90
N LEU A 101 3.99 -38.33 -11.56
CA LEU A 101 5.41 -38.03 -11.67
C LEU A 101 6.19 -38.70 -10.54
N THR A 102 7.36 -39.20 -10.85
CA THR A 102 8.38 -39.48 -9.85
C THR A 102 8.93 -38.18 -9.29
N ARG A 103 9.50 -38.21 -8.11
CA ARG A 103 10.16 -37.06 -7.50
C ARG A 103 11.23 -36.44 -8.41
N ALA A 104 12.04 -37.27 -9.05
CA ALA A 104 13.09 -36.82 -9.97
C ALA A 104 12.52 -36.09 -11.19
N GLU A 105 11.42 -36.59 -11.75
CA GLU A 105 10.73 -35.93 -12.86
C GLU A 105 10.13 -34.59 -12.44
N TYR A 106 9.48 -34.52 -11.27
CA TYR A 106 8.99 -33.27 -10.74
C TYR A 106 10.13 -32.25 -10.54
N ASP A 107 11.22 -32.64 -9.89
CA ASP A 107 12.37 -31.78 -9.64
C ASP A 107 13.03 -31.27 -10.96
N SER A 108 12.93 -32.03 -12.04
CA SER A 108 13.46 -31.63 -13.34
C SER A 108 12.71 -30.45 -13.97
N ILE A 109 11.43 -30.29 -13.68
CA ILE A 109 10.55 -29.24 -14.20
C ILE A 109 10.23 -28.14 -13.19
N ALA A 110 10.41 -28.42 -11.91
CA ALA A 110 10.11 -27.50 -10.82
C ALA A 110 11.15 -26.37 -10.69
N ALA A 111 10.71 -25.24 -10.21
CA ALA A 111 11.52 -24.11 -9.79
C ALA A 111 10.84 -23.38 -8.64
N ARG A 112 11.49 -22.37 -8.09
CA ARG A 112 10.87 -21.44 -7.13
C ARG A 112 11.08 -20.02 -7.66
N THR A 113 10.00 -19.27 -7.80
CA THR A 113 10.06 -17.83 -8.03
C THR A 113 10.22 -17.11 -6.69
N VAL A 114 10.98 -16.03 -6.68
CA VAL A 114 11.30 -15.30 -5.46
C VAL A 114 11.06 -13.81 -5.66
N TYR A 115 10.25 -13.24 -4.79
CA TYR A 115 9.91 -11.81 -4.73
C TYR A 115 10.66 -11.13 -3.62
N HIS A 116 11.01 -9.87 -3.82
CA HIS A 116 11.64 -9.03 -2.81
C HIS A 116 10.92 -7.67 -2.68
N PRO A 117 9.61 -7.65 -2.40
CA PRO A 117 8.86 -6.40 -2.30
C PRO A 117 9.35 -5.56 -1.13
N THR A 118 9.41 -4.25 -1.36
CA THR A 118 9.73 -3.26 -0.34
C THR A 118 8.71 -2.14 -0.33
N SER A 119 8.48 -1.54 0.84
CA SER A 119 7.70 -0.33 1.00
C SER A 119 8.33 0.53 2.09
N GLU A 120 8.34 1.84 1.88
CA GLU A 120 8.88 2.79 2.85
C GLU A 120 7.98 4.02 2.98
N THR A 121 7.96 4.58 4.17
CA THR A 121 7.27 5.83 4.49
C THR A 121 8.16 6.67 5.39
N ALA A 122 8.34 7.94 5.03
CA ALA A 122 8.99 8.95 5.85
C ALA A 122 8.05 10.14 6.01
N THR A 123 7.92 10.66 7.22
CA THR A 123 7.08 11.82 7.51
C THR A 123 7.78 12.74 8.49
N VAL A 124 7.72 14.03 8.22
CA VAL A 124 8.12 15.12 9.13
C VAL A 124 6.90 15.98 9.36
N SER A 125 6.61 16.31 10.60
CA SER A 125 5.52 17.22 10.97
C SER A 125 5.97 18.24 12.01
N ALA A 126 5.35 19.41 11.96
CA ALA A 126 5.48 20.43 12.98
C ALA A 126 4.10 20.98 13.32
N THR A 127 3.79 21.06 14.61
CA THR A 127 2.54 21.58 15.15
C THR A 127 2.86 22.69 16.12
N VAL A 128 2.08 23.74 16.07
CA VAL A 128 2.07 24.80 17.09
C VAL A 128 0.67 24.96 17.63
N SER A 129 0.53 25.23 18.91
CA SER A 129 -0.79 25.46 19.52
C SER A 129 -0.72 26.49 20.62
N LYS A 130 -1.84 27.17 20.82
CA LYS A 130 -2.04 28.11 21.93
C LYS A 130 -3.49 28.00 22.40
N ALA A 131 -3.67 27.75 23.69
CA ALA A 131 -4.98 27.55 24.30
C ALA A 131 -5.70 28.87 24.62
N ASP A 132 -4.95 29.95 24.82
CA ASP A 132 -5.37 31.28 25.24
C ASP A 132 -4.98 32.36 24.20
N LEU A 133 -5.35 32.17 22.93
CA LEU A 133 -4.99 33.07 21.84
C LEU A 133 -5.55 34.49 22.06
N PHE A 134 -6.80 34.59 22.46
CA PHE A 134 -7.52 35.80 22.91
C PHE A 134 -8.78 35.39 23.70
N THR A 135 -9.28 36.28 24.55
CA THR A 135 -10.45 36.00 25.39
C THR A 135 -11.74 36.44 24.73
N LEU A 136 -12.73 35.56 24.78
CA LEU A 136 -14.13 35.76 24.35
C LEU A 136 -15.08 35.67 25.56
N PRO A 137 -16.36 36.07 25.43
CA PRO A 137 -17.30 36.01 26.54
C PRO A 137 -17.47 34.62 27.17
N GLY A 138 -17.28 33.55 26.43
CA GLY A 138 -17.36 32.16 26.91
C GLY A 138 -16.02 31.55 27.31
N GLY A 139 -14.92 32.33 27.33
CA GLY A 139 -13.59 31.87 27.72
C GLY A 139 -12.52 32.12 26.62
N ASP A 140 -11.38 31.47 26.76
CA ASP A 140 -10.25 31.71 25.85
C ASP A 140 -10.38 30.93 24.54
N ALA A 141 -10.13 31.62 23.44
CA ALA A 141 -10.03 31.03 22.12
C ALA A 141 -8.72 30.23 21.99
N GLY A 142 -8.81 29.02 21.46
CA GLY A 142 -7.66 28.16 21.18
C GLY A 142 -7.36 28.04 19.70
N PHE A 143 -6.07 27.90 19.37
CA PHE A 143 -5.56 27.65 18.02
C PHE A 143 -4.62 26.46 18.01
N ALA A 144 -4.72 25.64 16.96
CA ALA A 144 -3.70 24.67 16.60
C ALA A 144 -3.42 24.75 15.09
N GLY A 145 -2.15 24.72 14.71
CA GLY A 145 -1.71 24.69 13.30
C GLY A 145 -0.65 23.64 13.11
N THR A 146 -0.73 22.89 12.01
CA THR A 146 0.25 21.85 11.66
C THR A 146 0.68 21.94 10.21
N VAL A 147 1.94 21.59 9.96
CA VAL A 147 2.48 21.34 8.61
C VAL A 147 3.09 19.95 8.59
N GLU A 148 2.91 19.26 7.47
CA GLU A 148 3.39 17.89 7.27
C GLU A 148 4.09 17.77 5.92
N PHE A 149 5.19 17.02 5.90
CA PHE A 149 5.86 16.58 4.68
C PHE A 149 6.06 15.07 4.77
N GLY A 150 5.69 14.37 3.71
CA GLY A 150 5.78 12.92 3.67
C GLY A 150 6.24 12.41 2.32
N ARG A 151 6.95 11.29 2.35
CA ARG A 151 7.29 10.48 1.17
C ARG A 151 6.86 9.04 1.43
N GLN A 152 6.25 8.45 0.41
CA GLN A 152 5.94 7.01 0.36
C GLN A 152 6.51 6.45 -0.92
N ALA A 153 7.12 5.27 -0.84
CA ALA A 153 7.64 4.56 -2.00
C ALA A 153 7.38 3.05 -1.83
N TYR A 154 7.24 2.37 -2.95
CA TYR A 154 7.16 0.91 -3.01
C TYR A 154 7.90 0.39 -4.24
N ASP A 155 8.35 -0.84 -4.14
CA ASP A 155 8.96 -1.59 -5.22
C ASP A 155 8.50 -3.05 -5.08
N LEU A 156 7.86 -3.60 -6.12
CA LEU A 156 7.40 -4.99 -6.12
C LEU A 156 8.54 -5.98 -6.31
N ASN A 157 9.58 -5.58 -7.05
CA ASN A 157 10.81 -6.33 -7.29
C ASN A 157 10.56 -7.85 -7.48
N PRO A 158 9.79 -8.24 -8.52
CA PRO A 158 9.47 -9.63 -8.81
C PRO A 158 10.68 -10.39 -9.36
N ASP A 159 10.55 -11.71 -9.41
CA ASP A 159 11.48 -12.53 -10.18
C ASP A 159 11.42 -12.12 -11.67
N PRO A 160 12.54 -11.71 -12.31
CA PRO A 160 12.54 -11.27 -13.71
C PRO A 160 12.01 -12.32 -14.68
N LEU A 161 12.17 -13.61 -14.40
CA LEU A 161 11.63 -14.69 -15.22
C LEU A 161 10.10 -14.81 -15.10
N ALA A 162 9.54 -14.46 -13.93
CA ALA A 162 8.09 -14.47 -13.72
C ALA A 162 7.38 -13.43 -14.59
N THR A 163 8.02 -12.31 -14.92
CA THR A 163 7.44 -11.26 -15.78
C THR A 163 7.38 -11.66 -17.26
N GLN A 164 8.02 -12.76 -17.66
CA GLN A 164 8.22 -13.20 -19.05
C GLN A 164 7.47 -14.50 -19.41
N TYR A 165 6.47 -14.94 -18.61
CA TYR A 165 5.79 -16.24 -18.80
C TYR A 165 6.72 -17.47 -18.71
N HIS A 166 7.85 -17.33 -18.02
CA HIS A 166 8.78 -18.45 -17.85
C HIS A 166 8.16 -19.60 -17.06
N TYR A 167 7.27 -19.26 -16.13
CA TYR A 167 6.57 -20.22 -15.27
C TYR A 167 5.18 -20.53 -15.81
N TYR A 168 4.75 -21.77 -15.63
CA TYR A 168 3.50 -22.27 -16.19
C TYR A 168 2.27 -21.58 -15.59
N SER A 169 1.38 -21.08 -16.46
CA SER A 169 0.16 -20.34 -16.07
C SER A 169 0.40 -19.15 -15.13
N TRP A 170 1.62 -18.61 -15.09
CA TRP A 170 1.96 -17.51 -14.22
C TRP A 170 2.75 -16.42 -14.94
N LYS A 171 2.21 -15.22 -14.89
CA LYS A 171 2.93 -14.00 -15.26
C LYS A 171 2.78 -12.98 -14.14
N ASP A 172 3.89 -12.46 -13.70
CA ASP A 172 3.91 -11.41 -12.71
C ASP A 172 3.98 -10.03 -13.31
N SER A 173 3.70 -9.04 -12.47
CA SER A 173 3.82 -7.63 -12.80
C SER A 173 4.95 -7.01 -12.01
N ASP A 174 5.86 -6.35 -12.73
CA ASP A 174 6.81 -5.44 -12.13
C ASP A 174 6.15 -4.09 -11.90
N GLY A 175 6.53 -3.40 -10.84
CA GLY A 175 6.01 -2.09 -10.54
C GLY A 175 6.72 -1.46 -9.35
N HIS A 176 7.05 -0.19 -9.52
CA HIS A 176 7.58 0.64 -8.46
C HIS A 176 6.96 2.03 -8.54
N GLY A 177 6.98 2.74 -7.45
CA GLY A 177 6.46 4.09 -7.44
C GLY A 177 6.79 4.83 -6.16
N SER A 178 6.75 6.15 -6.26
CA SER A 178 6.86 7.01 -5.10
C SER A 178 5.94 8.21 -5.23
N ARG A 179 5.49 8.71 -4.09
CA ARG A 179 4.76 9.96 -3.99
C ARG A 179 5.31 10.80 -2.84
N ASN A 180 5.35 12.10 -3.07
CA ASN A 180 5.58 13.07 -2.02
C ASN A 180 4.25 13.73 -1.66
N ARG A 181 4.09 14.07 -0.38
CA ARG A 181 2.92 14.79 0.13
C ARG A 181 3.39 15.93 1.00
N TRP A 182 2.72 17.07 0.89
CA TRP A 182 2.74 18.08 1.93
C TRP A 182 1.32 18.49 2.30
N ALA A 183 1.13 18.87 3.53
CA ALA A 183 -0.14 19.35 4.04
C ALA A 183 0.07 20.49 5.02
N ALA A 184 -0.89 21.39 5.07
CA ALA A 184 -1.01 22.40 6.12
C ALA A 184 -2.45 22.41 6.62
N ALA A 185 -2.61 22.46 7.94
CA ALA A 185 -3.91 22.52 8.59
C ALA A 185 -3.91 23.52 9.73
N GLY A 186 -5.07 24.10 10.01
CA GLY A 186 -5.31 24.97 11.16
C GLY A 186 -6.69 24.72 11.72
N GLU A 187 -6.79 24.84 13.03
CA GLU A 187 -8.03 24.70 13.78
C GLU A 187 -8.16 25.85 14.79
N LEU A 188 -9.36 26.39 14.90
CA LEU A 188 -9.77 27.40 15.87
C LEU A 188 -10.91 26.86 16.72
N ARG A 189 -10.78 27.01 18.03
CA ARG A 189 -11.84 26.82 18.99
C ARG A 189 -12.26 28.19 19.55
N LEU A 190 -13.54 28.54 19.41
CA LEU A 190 -14.09 29.83 19.74
C LEU A 190 -15.24 29.68 20.74
N PRO A 191 -14.99 29.81 22.04
CA PRO A 191 -16.04 29.85 23.09
C PRO A 191 -16.74 31.22 23.05
N LEU A 192 -17.75 31.34 22.18
CA LEU A 192 -18.44 32.60 21.93
C LEU A 192 -19.29 33.06 23.11
N HIS A 193 -19.79 32.09 23.91
CA HIS A 193 -20.57 32.29 25.11
C HIS A 193 -20.39 31.09 26.05
N ASP A 194 -20.69 31.23 27.34
CA ASP A 194 -20.60 30.14 28.35
C ASP A 194 -21.35 28.85 27.91
N THR A 195 -22.42 29.01 27.14
CA THR A 195 -23.24 27.91 26.64
C THR A 195 -22.96 27.54 25.19
N PHE A 196 -22.06 28.26 24.49
CA PHE A 196 -21.95 28.18 23.03
C PHE A 196 -20.52 28.19 22.54
N ASN A 197 -20.08 27.07 21.96
CA ASN A 197 -18.74 26.92 21.37
C ASN A 197 -18.84 26.67 19.87
N LEU A 198 -18.01 27.35 19.10
CA LEU A 198 -17.79 27.14 17.67
C LEU A 198 -16.38 26.58 17.47
N SER A 199 -16.26 25.59 16.61
CA SER A 199 -14.97 25.13 16.08
C SER A 199 -14.94 25.31 14.57
N ALA A 200 -13.76 25.67 14.03
CA ALA A 200 -13.52 25.77 12.60
C ALA A 200 -12.15 25.21 12.28
N ALA A 201 -12.06 24.34 11.29
CA ALA A 201 -10.81 23.77 10.82
C ALA A 201 -10.72 23.86 9.30
N ALA A 202 -9.52 24.09 8.80
CA ALA A 202 -9.20 24.02 7.38
C ALA A 202 -7.90 23.27 7.18
N ARG A 203 -7.84 22.49 6.08
CA ARG A 203 -6.68 21.72 5.70
C ARG A 203 -6.49 21.78 4.19
N TYR A 204 -5.25 21.89 3.77
CA TYR A 204 -4.84 21.72 2.38
C TYR A 204 -3.85 20.58 2.29
N ASP A 205 -4.11 19.62 1.39
CA ASP A 205 -3.21 18.52 1.06
C ASP A 205 -2.79 18.61 -0.40
N GLN A 206 -1.52 18.35 -0.68
CA GLN A 206 -1.00 18.19 -2.04
C GLN A 206 -0.13 16.95 -2.14
N TYR A 207 -0.42 16.15 -3.16
CA TYR A 207 0.34 14.97 -3.56
C TYR A 207 1.05 15.21 -4.89
N ARG A 208 2.27 14.71 -5.01
CA ARG A 208 3.05 14.69 -6.25
C ARG A 208 3.53 13.28 -6.53
N TYR A 209 3.26 12.78 -7.74
CA TYR A 209 3.62 11.44 -8.19
C TYR A 209 3.82 11.42 -9.70
N SER A 210 4.87 10.77 -10.20
CA SER A 210 5.12 10.57 -11.65
C SER A 210 4.93 11.82 -12.52
N GLY A 211 5.43 12.98 -12.06
CA GLY A 211 5.28 14.25 -12.77
C GLY A 211 3.92 14.93 -12.63
N ASN A 212 2.93 14.28 -12.04
CA ASN A 212 1.61 14.83 -11.78
C ASN A 212 1.49 15.38 -10.36
N SER A 213 0.54 16.26 -10.14
CA SER A 213 0.17 16.73 -8.81
C SER A 213 -1.33 16.85 -8.67
N ILE A 214 -1.83 16.55 -7.48
CA ILE A 214 -3.22 16.77 -7.09
C ILE A 214 -3.23 17.38 -5.71
N GLY A 215 -4.05 18.41 -5.53
CA GLY A 215 -4.23 19.07 -4.24
C GLY A 215 -5.66 19.49 -4.03
N LYS A 216 -6.09 19.53 -2.77
CA LYS A 216 -7.43 19.95 -2.39
C LYS A 216 -7.43 20.59 -1.01
N ALA A 217 -8.23 21.64 -0.88
CA ALA A 217 -8.59 22.22 0.40
C ALA A 217 -9.87 21.54 0.92
N THR A 218 -9.87 21.24 2.20
CA THR A 218 -11.03 20.77 2.94
C THR A 218 -11.23 21.64 4.17
N TRP A 219 -12.45 21.74 4.65
CA TRP A 219 -12.77 22.49 5.85
C TRP A 219 -13.91 21.84 6.62
N SER A 220 -13.98 22.15 7.90
CA SER A 220 -15.10 21.74 8.76
C SER A 220 -15.42 22.83 9.77
N THR A 221 -16.66 22.84 10.19
CA THR A 221 -17.11 23.67 11.31
C THR A 221 -17.96 22.81 12.24
N GLY A 222 -17.86 23.04 13.52
CA GLY A 222 -18.61 22.35 14.56
C GLY A 222 -19.22 23.33 15.52
N LEU A 223 -20.38 23.00 16.00
CA LEU A 223 -21.16 23.78 16.95
C LEU A 223 -21.48 22.94 18.16
N GLU A 224 -21.27 23.48 19.34
CA GLU A 224 -21.76 22.94 20.60
C GLU A 224 -22.60 23.98 21.33
N TRP A 225 -23.83 23.60 21.73
CA TRP A 225 -24.71 24.45 22.48
C TRP A 225 -25.26 23.73 23.70
N ARG A 226 -25.06 24.33 24.88
CA ARG A 226 -25.58 23.87 26.18
C ARG A 226 -26.61 24.85 26.69
N PRO A 227 -27.90 24.76 26.27
CA PRO A 227 -28.93 25.68 26.76
C PRO A 227 -29.20 25.54 28.25
N ILE A 228 -28.98 24.35 28.77
CA ILE A 228 -29.03 24.01 30.21
C ILE A 228 -27.95 22.98 30.53
N ASP A 229 -27.55 22.84 31.78
CA ASP A 229 -26.44 21.99 32.22
C ASP A 229 -26.58 20.51 31.82
N THR A 230 -27.82 20.03 31.73
CA THR A 230 -28.13 18.62 31.43
C THR A 230 -28.32 18.33 29.94
N LEU A 231 -28.33 19.35 29.06
CA LEU A 231 -28.56 19.19 27.63
C LEU A 231 -27.38 19.78 26.81
N LEU A 232 -26.76 18.92 25.98
CA LEU A 232 -25.77 19.32 25.00
C LEU A 232 -26.26 18.99 23.59
N LEU A 233 -26.37 20.01 22.75
CA LEU A 233 -26.64 19.87 21.31
C LEU A 233 -25.34 20.07 20.53
N ARG A 234 -25.07 19.19 19.57
CA ARG A 234 -23.89 19.26 18.70
C ARG A 234 -24.30 19.13 17.24
N GLY A 235 -23.68 19.94 16.40
CA GLY A 235 -23.81 19.85 14.96
C GLY A 235 -22.45 20.09 14.30
N SER A 236 -22.18 19.42 13.20
CA SER A 236 -20.97 19.65 12.42
C SER A 236 -21.24 19.53 10.92
N TYR A 237 -20.51 20.29 10.14
CA TYR A 237 -20.52 20.22 8.70
C TYR A 237 -19.09 20.36 8.15
N GLY A 238 -18.78 19.67 7.06
CA GLY A 238 -17.46 19.74 6.47
C GLY A 238 -17.38 19.09 5.08
N THR A 239 -16.24 19.31 4.45
CA THR A 239 -15.88 18.72 3.15
C THR A 239 -14.83 17.65 3.34
N ALA A 240 -14.78 16.66 2.46
CA ALA A 240 -13.78 15.58 2.44
C ALA A 240 -12.98 15.59 1.13
N PHE A 241 -11.81 14.92 1.19
CA PHE A 241 -10.91 14.70 0.05
C PHE A 241 -10.65 13.22 -0.17
#